data_65705e95b00504692a924c11fed85b59
#
_entry.id   65705e95b00504692a924c11fed85b59
#
_cell.length_a   1.000
_cell.length_b   1.000
_cell.length_c   1.000
_cell.angle_alpha   90.00
_cell.angle_beta   90.00
_cell.angle_gamma   90.00
#
_symmetry.space_group_name_H-M   'P 1'
#
loop_
_entity.id
_entity.type
_entity.pdbx_description
1 polymer ?
#
loop_
_entity_poly.entity_id
_entity_poly.type
_entity_poly.pdbx_seq_one_letter_code
_entity_poly.pdbx_strand_id
1 'polypeptide(L)'
;MSVQWMAGNLKNRIVFSAGLMSYILLFFLRIPLSRVIGDAGVGLFAPAFEIFILTTLVISFAMSRAVSGIIRYRVKRDRYRNARKAFRTAFLMNLILGGLLALFVLFLSSWIADILVLEKLSRMAVLAAAPAIFLAAFVGIFRGYFGGHGMQVIVAHSQYIEKLTMIVGAVFVGRAFYAYGEKVAALKHLEAHAYAYGALGAMLGVMISQIIAILHLLVCYVIYAGALNGRHGQDNSRRAETRFELQRLLLVNLIPLAMIAVLSNLLMLIDQRFLNYSLNVTGQGEVRTAQWGSFYGKFIALLGMGAAFVCLFVHGHIGKIGSAYEREEYRGMRERIDKAVRNTSIAAFPTAIFLAALAKPLAACCYGKATAQISVLTGWLQKGAALIVLFAFCFLFGQLLYQLRFVKELFLTAVASFLVHLLFVWVFVRQMRMGVDGLLCALILFFGVYMVCGFLLLNRHVKYRMDWFSGVLFPFAAAAVSGVVVYLITMAVLNLVGNVITILIALFVGLVFYIFLLMLLRVIGETELHEIPLGFLFILLGRNIGIL
;
A
#
# COMPACT_ATOMS: atom_id res chain seq x y z
N MET A 1 -19.42 7.39 -32.01
CA MET A 1 -18.26 7.03 -31.18
C MET A 1 -18.60 5.79 -30.38
N SER A 2 -17.94 4.70 -30.70
CA SER A 2 -18.45 3.33 -30.54
C SER A 2 -18.43 2.80 -29.11
N VAL A 3 -19.36 1.89 -28.81
CA VAL A 3 -19.44 1.02 -27.62
C VAL A 3 -18.08 0.37 -27.28
N GLN A 4 -17.23 0.12 -28.27
CA GLN A 4 -15.86 -0.39 -28.09
C GLN A 4 -14.92 0.59 -27.39
N TRP A 5 -15.06 1.91 -27.59
CA TRP A 5 -14.26 2.93 -26.89
C TRP A 5 -14.68 3.05 -25.42
N MET A 6 -15.98 3.00 -25.12
CA MET A 6 -16.50 2.98 -23.75
C MET A 6 -16.07 1.71 -23.00
N ALA A 7 -16.15 0.54 -23.66
CA ALA A 7 -15.74 -0.73 -23.07
C ALA A 7 -14.22 -0.79 -22.79
N GLY A 8 -13.39 -0.22 -23.67
CA GLY A 8 -11.95 -0.12 -23.47
C GLY A 8 -11.59 0.81 -22.30
N ASN A 9 -12.27 1.93 -22.16
CA ASN A 9 -12.07 2.86 -21.05
C ASN A 9 -12.56 2.27 -19.70
N LEU A 10 -13.69 1.57 -19.69
CA LEU A 10 -14.21 0.90 -18.50
C LEU A 10 -13.26 -0.21 -18.04
N LYS A 11 -12.75 -1.03 -18.97
CA LYS A 11 -11.76 -2.08 -18.70
C LYS A 11 -10.49 -1.51 -18.08
N ASN A 12 -9.95 -0.42 -18.64
CA ASN A 12 -8.76 0.22 -18.10
C ASN A 12 -9.00 0.84 -16.72
N ARG A 13 -10.17 1.42 -16.48
CA ARG A 13 -10.56 1.97 -15.18
C ARG A 13 -10.68 0.88 -14.12
N ILE A 14 -11.29 -0.27 -14.43
CA ILE A 14 -11.41 -1.40 -13.51
C ILE A 14 -10.03 -1.95 -13.14
N VAL A 15 -9.15 -2.15 -14.11
CA VAL A 15 -7.79 -2.66 -13.86
C VAL A 15 -6.99 -1.67 -13.03
N PHE A 16 -7.14 -0.38 -13.30
CA PHE A 16 -6.46 0.67 -12.58
C PHE A 16 -6.94 0.79 -11.13
N SER A 17 -8.25 0.82 -10.91
CA SER A 17 -8.83 0.93 -9.56
C SER A 17 -8.53 -0.30 -8.70
N ALA A 18 -8.43 -1.49 -9.30
CA ALA A 18 -8.25 -2.73 -8.54
C ALA A 18 -6.94 -2.78 -7.74
N GLY A 19 -5.83 -2.38 -8.34
CA GLY A 19 -4.54 -2.38 -7.65
C GLY A 19 -4.55 -1.51 -6.41
N LEU A 20 -5.12 -0.32 -6.52
CA LEU A 20 -5.12 0.69 -5.47
C LEU A 20 -6.19 0.44 -4.42
N MET A 21 -7.38 0.04 -4.85
CA MET A 21 -8.43 -0.38 -3.92
C MET A 21 -7.95 -1.57 -3.08
N SER A 22 -7.13 -2.45 -3.64
CA SER A 22 -6.51 -3.55 -2.88
C SER A 22 -5.63 -3.05 -1.73
N TYR A 23 -4.91 -1.94 -1.90
CA TYR A 23 -4.13 -1.33 -0.82
C TYR A 23 -5.02 -0.67 0.23
N ILE A 24 -6.07 0.05 -0.19
CA ILE A 24 -7.05 0.63 0.75
C ILE A 24 -7.69 -0.50 1.58
N LEU A 25 -8.13 -1.58 0.96
CA LEU A 25 -8.71 -2.74 1.64
C LEU A 25 -7.72 -3.42 2.59
N LEU A 26 -6.42 -3.45 2.26
CA LEU A 26 -5.38 -4.00 3.12
C LEU A 26 -5.22 -3.20 4.43
N PHE A 27 -5.31 -1.87 4.37
CA PHE A 27 -5.31 -1.02 5.56
C PHE A 27 -6.66 -1.09 6.29
N PHE A 28 -7.76 -1.13 5.55
CA PHE A 28 -9.11 -1.24 6.11
C PHE A 28 -9.31 -2.51 6.95
N LEU A 29 -8.68 -3.65 6.58
CA LEU A 29 -8.68 -4.89 7.35
C LEU A 29 -8.43 -4.67 8.84
N ARG A 30 -7.50 -3.78 9.17
CA ARG A 30 -7.04 -3.54 10.53
C ARG A 30 -8.12 -2.90 11.41
N ILE A 31 -9.05 -2.13 10.82
CA ILE A 31 -10.13 -1.45 11.57
C ILE A 31 -11.10 -2.45 12.20
N PRO A 32 -11.81 -3.31 11.44
CA PRO A 32 -12.71 -4.29 12.04
C PRO A 32 -11.95 -5.33 12.88
N LEU A 33 -10.72 -5.67 12.51
CA LEU A 33 -9.90 -6.62 13.26
C LEU A 33 -9.58 -6.11 14.66
N SER A 34 -9.18 -4.83 14.81
CA SER A 34 -8.89 -4.24 16.13
C SER A 34 -10.13 -4.14 17.04
N ARG A 35 -11.33 -4.05 16.45
CA ARG A 35 -12.59 -4.10 17.22
C ARG A 35 -12.91 -5.51 17.75
N VAL A 36 -12.44 -6.54 17.05
CA VAL A 36 -12.79 -7.95 17.34
C VAL A 36 -11.80 -8.61 18.27
N ILE A 37 -10.50 -8.43 18.05
CA ILE A 37 -9.44 -9.06 18.85
C ILE A 37 -8.70 -8.08 19.77
N GLY A 38 -9.11 -6.82 19.78
CA GLY A 38 -8.49 -5.76 20.60
C GLY A 38 -7.10 -5.33 20.11
N ASP A 39 -6.55 -4.29 20.73
CA ASP A 39 -5.24 -3.75 20.37
C ASP A 39 -4.12 -4.76 20.63
N ALA A 40 -4.15 -5.46 21.76
CA ALA A 40 -3.15 -6.49 22.06
C ALA A 40 -3.18 -7.63 21.03
N GLY A 41 -4.36 -8.07 20.61
CA GLY A 41 -4.49 -9.09 19.56
C GLY A 41 -3.92 -8.63 18.22
N VAL A 42 -4.17 -7.38 17.83
CA VAL A 42 -3.56 -6.80 16.62
C VAL A 42 -2.05 -6.64 16.77
N GLY A 43 -1.56 -6.30 17.94
CA GLY A 43 -0.12 -6.24 18.23
C GLY A 43 0.59 -7.57 18.07
N LEU A 44 -0.08 -8.68 18.43
CA LEU A 44 0.42 -10.05 18.23
C LEU A 44 0.26 -10.55 16.78
N PHE A 45 -0.75 -10.08 16.07
CA PHE A 45 -0.99 -10.38 14.64
C PHE A 45 0.02 -9.66 13.74
N ALA A 46 0.41 -8.44 14.07
CA ALA A 46 1.23 -7.55 13.24
C ALA A 46 2.51 -8.21 12.70
N PRO A 47 3.39 -8.85 13.49
CA PRO A 47 4.63 -9.42 12.95
C PRO A 47 4.38 -10.56 11.95
N ALA A 48 3.38 -11.40 12.19
CA ALA A 48 3.00 -12.46 11.27
C ALA A 48 2.53 -11.90 9.93
N PHE A 49 1.72 -10.85 9.99
CA PHE A 49 1.16 -10.21 8.81
C PHE A 49 2.21 -9.43 8.02
N GLU A 50 3.14 -8.73 8.70
CA GLU A 50 4.25 -8.04 8.04
C GLU A 50 5.21 -9.02 7.36
N ILE A 51 5.53 -10.16 7.97
CA ILE A 51 6.33 -11.22 7.35
C ILE A 51 5.61 -11.78 6.12
N PHE A 52 4.30 -12.01 6.23
CA PHE A 52 3.49 -12.41 5.08
C PHE A 52 3.53 -11.35 3.97
N ILE A 53 3.37 -10.07 4.27
CA ILE A 53 3.49 -8.98 3.29
C ILE A 53 4.88 -8.98 2.65
N LEU A 54 5.95 -8.98 3.45
CA LEU A 54 7.34 -8.95 2.94
C LEU A 54 7.63 -10.10 1.99
N THR A 55 7.22 -11.30 2.34
CA THR A 55 7.42 -12.48 1.49
C THR A 55 6.57 -12.42 0.22
N THR A 56 5.31 -11.95 0.31
CA THR A 56 4.42 -11.80 -0.86
C THR A 56 4.88 -10.69 -1.82
N LEU A 57 5.61 -9.68 -1.35
CA LEU A 57 6.27 -8.71 -2.24
C LEU A 57 7.28 -9.38 -3.18
N VAL A 58 7.93 -10.44 -2.75
CA VAL A 58 8.88 -11.22 -3.56
C VAL A 58 8.15 -12.23 -4.45
N ILE A 59 7.41 -13.17 -3.84
CA ILE A 59 6.85 -14.35 -4.52
C ILE A 59 5.53 -14.07 -5.25
N SER A 60 4.83 -13.00 -4.92
CA SER A 60 3.57 -12.65 -5.58
C SER A 60 3.71 -11.37 -6.42
N PHE A 61 4.13 -10.26 -5.84
CA PHE A 61 4.18 -8.99 -6.55
C PHE A 61 5.33 -8.91 -7.58
N ALA A 62 6.59 -9.07 -7.15
CA ALA A 62 7.75 -8.95 -8.03
C ALA A 62 7.78 -10.10 -9.06
N MET A 63 7.48 -11.33 -8.62
CA MET A 63 7.38 -12.49 -9.51
C MET A 63 6.30 -12.31 -10.57
N SER A 64 5.10 -11.87 -10.19
CA SER A 64 4.00 -11.62 -11.14
C SER A 64 4.40 -10.60 -12.21
N ARG A 65 5.08 -9.53 -11.83
CA ARG A 65 5.58 -8.51 -12.76
C ARG A 65 6.66 -9.05 -13.71
N ALA A 66 7.65 -9.78 -13.18
CA ALA A 66 8.70 -10.39 -13.98
C ALA A 66 8.12 -11.37 -15.00
N VAL A 67 7.27 -12.28 -14.56
CA VAL A 67 6.61 -13.28 -15.42
C VAL A 67 5.72 -12.63 -16.47
N SER A 68 4.91 -11.65 -16.06
CA SER A 68 4.04 -10.91 -16.98
C SER A 68 4.82 -10.20 -18.07
N GLY A 69 5.93 -9.54 -17.75
CA GLY A 69 6.82 -8.89 -18.72
C GLY A 69 7.43 -9.89 -19.72
N ILE A 70 7.94 -11.00 -19.20
CA ILE A 70 8.60 -12.05 -19.99
C ILE A 70 7.60 -12.74 -20.93
N ILE A 71 6.40 -13.08 -20.45
CA ILE A 71 5.37 -13.72 -21.28
C ILE A 71 4.84 -12.73 -22.33
N ARG A 72 4.53 -11.49 -21.94
CA ARG A 72 4.01 -10.45 -22.84
C ARG A 72 4.93 -10.17 -24.01
N TYR A 73 6.24 -10.10 -23.76
CA TYR A 73 7.25 -9.93 -24.82
C TYR A 73 7.21 -11.05 -25.86
N ARG A 74 6.97 -12.30 -25.42
CA ARG A 74 6.90 -13.46 -26.29
C ARG A 74 5.57 -13.56 -27.04
N VAL A 75 4.47 -13.35 -26.35
CA VAL A 75 3.11 -13.36 -26.93
C VAL A 75 2.96 -12.28 -28.02
N LYS A 76 3.51 -11.07 -27.81
CA LYS A 76 3.50 -10.01 -28.84
C LYS A 76 4.29 -10.34 -30.11
N ARG A 77 5.14 -11.39 -30.08
CA ARG A 77 5.96 -11.87 -31.19
C ARG A 77 5.56 -13.26 -31.67
N ASP A 78 4.36 -13.70 -31.28
CA ASP A 78 3.79 -15.01 -31.62
C ASP A 78 4.69 -16.20 -31.23
N ARG A 79 5.48 -16.04 -30.14
CA ARG A 79 6.38 -17.09 -29.61
C ARG A 79 5.72 -17.85 -28.47
N TYR A 80 4.60 -18.49 -28.74
CA TYR A 80 3.73 -19.12 -27.71
C TYR A 80 4.40 -20.30 -27.01
N ARG A 81 5.21 -21.10 -27.72
CA ARG A 81 5.99 -22.20 -27.14
C ARG A 81 6.97 -21.72 -26.08
N ASN A 82 7.71 -20.63 -26.37
CA ASN A 82 8.63 -20.03 -25.42
C ASN A 82 7.92 -19.34 -24.26
N ALA A 83 6.73 -18.74 -24.49
CA ALA A 83 5.90 -18.18 -23.43
C ALA A 83 5.43 -19.27 -22.43
N ARG A 84 4.99 -20.44 -22.95
CA ARG A 84 4.59 -21.59 -22.11
C ARG A 84 5.77 -22.15 -21.32
N LYS A 85 6.94 -22.25 -21.95
CA LYS A 85 8.17 -22.72 -21.28
C LYS A 85 8.59 -21.74 -20.19
N ALA A 86 8.49 -20.43 -20.44
CA ALA A 86 8.74 -19.39 -19.43
C ALA A 86 7.80 -19.52 -18.23
N PHE A 87 6.49 -19.73 -18.48
CA PHE A 87 5.52 -19.95 -17.39
C PHE A 87 5.88 -21.18 -16.55
N ARG A 88 6.16 -22.34 -17.19
CA ARG A 88 6.52 -23.57 -16.47
C ARG A 88 7.80 -23.41 -15.65
N THR A 89 8.81 -22.74 -16.20
CA THR A 89 10.08 -22.48 -15.51
C THR A 89 9.84 -21.56 -14.30
N ALA A 90 9.07 -20.49 -14.49
CA ALA A 90 8.73 -19.56 -13.44
C ALA A 90 7.86 -20.21 -12.35
N PHE A 91 6.93 -21.09 -12.73
CA PHE A 91 6.07 -21.84 -11.80
C PHE A 91 6.92 -22.68 -10.85
N LEU A 92 7.82 -23.51 -11.37
CA LEU A 92 8.70 -24.34 -10.55
C LEU A 92 9.61 -23.51 -9.66
N MET A 93 10.21 -22.45 -10.21
CA MET A 93 11.10 -21.56 -9.48
C MET A 93 10.36 -20.85 -8.33
N ASN A 94 9.14 -20.37 -8.59
CA ASN A 94 8.36 -19.68 -7.56
C ASN A 94 7.81 -20.62 -6.49
N LEU A 95 7.48 -21.86 -6.86
CA LEU A 95 7.07 -22.90 -5.93
C LEU A 95 8.21 -23.26 -4.96
N ILE A 96 9.43 -23.42 -5.50
CA ILE A 96 10.62 -23.68 -4.67
C ILE A 96 10.90 -22.47 -3.76
N LEU A 97 10.89 -21.25 -4.30
CA LEU A 97 11.16 -20.04 -3.54
C LEU A 97 10.11 -19.83 -2.44
N GLY A 98 8.83 -19.98 -2.77
CA GLY A 98 7.73 -19.87 -1.80
C GLY A 98 7.78 -20.96 -0.74
N GLY A 99 8.13 -22.20 -1.12
CA GLY A 99 8.36 -23.31 -0.19
C GLY A 99 9.52 -23.05 0.76
N LEU A 100 10.66 -22.58 0.26
CA LEU A 100 11.82 -22.23 1.07
C LEU A 100 11.51 -21.08 2.05
N LEU A 101 10.81 -20.05 1.60
CA LEU A 101 10.40 -18.94 2.48
C LEU A 101 9.39 -19.40 3.55
N ALA A 102 8.44 -20.25 3.18
CA ALA A 102 7.49 -20.81 4.12
C ALA A 102 8.19 -21.69 5.19
N LEU A 103 9.09 -22.57 4.76
CA LEU A 103 9.90 -23.40 5.67
C LEU A 103 10.81 -22.53 6.56
N PHE A 104 11.43 -21.49 6.01
CA PHE A 104 12.21 -20.53 6.79
C PHE A 104 11.39 -19.90 7.91
N VAL A 105 10.18 -19.39 7.59
CA VAL A 105 9.28 -18.80 8.60
C VAL A 105 8.81 -19.85 9.61
N LEU A 106 8.49 -21.06 9.15
CA LEU A 106 8.06 -22.16 10.01
C LEU A 106 9.13 -22.51 11.06
N PHE A 107 10.36 -22.79 10.63
CA PHE A 107 11.46 -23.20 11.51
C PHE A 107 11.99 -22.06 12.37
N LEU A 108 12.02 -20.84 11.85
CA LEU A 108 12.50 -19.66 12.57
C LEU A 108 11.40 -18.91 13.35
N SER A 109 10.18 -19.44 13.41
CA SER A 109 9.04 -18.76 14.07
C SER A 109 9.32 -18.38 15.53
N SER A 110 10.01 -19.23 16.29
CA SER A 110 10.43 -18.94 17.66
C SER A 110 11.46 -17.81 17.70
N TRP A 111 12.50 -17.90 16.87
CA TRP A 111 13.53 -16.87 16.76
C TRP A 111 12.94 -15.51 16.35
N ILE A 112 11.99 -15.52 15.40
CA ILE A 112 11.29 -14.32 14.95
C ILE A 112 10.49 -13.69 16.11
N ALA A 113 9.71 -14.48 16.82
CA ALA A 113 8.88 -14.00 17.92
C ALA A 113 9.73 -13.51 19.11
N ASP A 114 10.71 -14.32 19.52
CA ASP A 114 11.46 -14.09 20.76
C ASP A 114 12.58 -13.06 20.59
N ILE A 115 13.28 -13.09 19.45
CA ILE A 115 14.49 -12.27 19.22
C ILE A 115 14.23 -11.12 18.27
N LEU A 116 13.59 -11.35 17.12
CA LEU A 116 13.37 -10.30 16.13
C LEU A 116 12.33 -9.29 16.59
N VAL A 117 11.21 -9.73 17.18
CA VAL A 117 10.08 -8.88 17.56
C VAL A 117 10.02 -8.60 19.07
N LEU A 118 10.65 -9.44 19.89
CA LEU A 118 10.59 -9.42 21.37
C LEU A 118 9.15 -9.61 21.90
N GLU A 119 8.37 -10.51 21.25
CA GLU A 119 6.98 -10.80 21.61
C GLU A 119 6.66 -12.29 21.42
N LYS A 120 6.87 -13.09 22.47
CA LYS A 120 6.75 -14.56 22.43
C LYS A 120 5.38 -15.06 22.00
N LEU A 121 4.31 -14.39 22.42
CA LEU A 121 2.94 -14.80 22.13
C LEU A 121 2.56 -14.65 20.64
N SER A 122 3.31 -13.88 19.86
CA SER A 122 3.10 -13.78 18.41
C SER A 122 3.52 -15.03 17.63
N ARG A 123 4.27 -15.96 18.24
CA ARG A 123 4.76 -17.18 17.59
C ARG A 123 3.66 -18.00 16.91
N MET A 124 2.49 -18.13 17.55
CA MET A 124 1.38 -18.90 16.98
C MET A 124 0.87 -18.28 15.66
N ALA A 125 0.75 -16.96 15.61
CA ALA A 125 0.37 -16.26 14.39
C ALA A 125 1.47 -16.34 13.32
N VAL A 126 2.76 -16.24 13.70
CA VAL A 126 3.90 -16.39 12.77
C VAL A 126 3.94 -17.80 12.17
N LEU A 127 3.67 -18.84 12.94
CA LEU A 127 3.55 -20.21 12.42
C LEU A 127 2.44 -20.34 11.37
N ALA A 128 1.28 -19.70 11.61
CA ALA A 128 0.17 -19.70 10.66
C ALA A 128 0.46 -18.89 9.38
N ALA A 129 1.44 -18.00 9.40
CA ALA A 129 1.86 -17.27 8.20
C ALA A 129 2.57 -18.19 7.19
N ALA A 130 3.28 -19.23 7.62
CA ALA A 130 4.05 -20.10 6.75
C ALA A 130 3.21 -20.77 5.62
N PRO A 131 2.09 -21.45 5.90
CA PRO A 131 1.24 -21.99 4.82
C PRO A 131 0.62 -20.90 3.96
N ALA A 132 0.27 -19.72 4.51
CA ALA A 132 -0.25 -18.61 3.73
C ALA A 132 0.78 -18.09 2.72
N ILE A 133 2.06 -18.03 3.11
CA ILE A 133 3.19 -17.66 2.24
C ILE A 133 3.32 -18.65 1.08
N PHE A 134 3.30 -19.96 1.37
CA PHE A 134 3.38 -20.97 0.33
C PHE A 134 2.24 -20.84 -0.70
N LEU A 135 1.01 -20.63 -0.23
CA LEU A 135 -0.14 -20.43 -1.09
C LEU A 135 -0.03 -19.14 -1.92
N ALA A 136 0.50 -18.06 -1.38
CA ALA A 136 0.69 -16.81 -2.11
C ALA A 136 1.64 -16.95 -3.32
N ALA A 137 2.55 -17.93 -3.32
CA ALA A 137 3.40 -18.22 -4.47
C ALA A 137 2.58 -18.65 -5.70
N PHE A 138 1.51 -19.43 -5.50
CA PHE A 138 0.60 -19.81 -6.59
C PHE A 138 -0.17 -18.59 -7.11
N VAL A 139 -0.68 -17.75 -6.23
CA VAL A 139 -1.39 -16.52 -6.61
C VAL A 139 -0.51 -15.64 -7.48
N GLY A 140 0.76 -15.43 -7.10
CA GLY A 140 1.71 -14.60 -7.84
C GLY A 140 1.98 -15.10 -9.25
N ILE A 141 2.20 -16.39 -9.41
CA ILE A 141 2.55 -16.98 -10.71
C ILE A 141 1.36 -16.97 -11.68
N PHE A 142 0.14 -17.27 -11.23
CA PHE A 142 -1.05 -17.21 -12.07
C PHE A 142 -1.41 -15.78 -12.47
N ARG A 143 -1.25 -14.79 -11.56
CA ARG A 143 -1.39 -13.37 -11.91
C ARG A 143 -0.37 -12.95 -12.97
N GLY A 144 0.87 -13.42 -12.86
CA GLY A 144 1.92 -13.21 -13.87
C GLY A 144 1.54 -13.79 -15.22
N TYR A 145 0.99 -15.00 -15.25
CA TYR A 145 0.52 -15.67 -16.45
C TYR A 145 -0.59 -14.88 -17.16
N PHE A 146 -1.68 -14.56 -16.45
CA PHE A 146 -2.79 -13.80 -17.02
C PHE A 146 -2.38 -12.38 -17.45
N GLY A 147 -1.56 -11.71 -16.62
CA GLY A 147 -1.01 -10.40 -16.95
C GLY A 147 -0.15 -10.40 -18.21
N GLY A 148 0.63 -11.47 -18.42
CA GLY A 148 1.45 -11.69 -19.61
C GLY A 148 0.63 -11.87 -20.89
N HIS A 149 -0.51 -12.55 -20.81
CA HIS A 149 -1.45 -12.71 -21.92
C HIS A 149 -2.39 -11.51 -22.13
N GLY A 150 -2.22 -10.42 -21.37
CA GLY A 150 -3.05 -9.21 -21.49
C GLY A 150 -4.40 -9.29 -20.77
N MET A 151 -4.65 -10.35 -19.99
CA MET A 151 -5.90 -10.58 -19.24
C MET A 151 -5.88 -9.86 -17.89
N GLN A 152 -5.64 -8.54 -17.90
CA GLN A 152 -5.49 -7.72 -16.68
C GLN A 152 -6.76 -7.70 -15.81
N VAL A 153 -7.93 -7.89 -16.40
CA VAL A 153 -9.22 -7.93 -15.67
C VAL A 153 -9.27 -9.12 -14.72
N ILE A 154 -8.78 -10.30 -15.14
CA ILE A 154 -8.71 -11.48 -14.27
C ILE A 154 -7.77 -11.22 -13.08
N VAL A 155 -6.63 -10.58 -13.35
CA VAL A 155 -5.69 -10.18 -12.29
C VAL A 155 -6.38 -9.23 -11.30
N ALA A 156 -7.08 -8.22 -11.80
CA ALA A 156 -7.82 -7.26 -11.00
C ALA A 156 -8.89 -7.94 -10.12
N HIS A 157 -9.73 -8.79 -10.71
CA HIS A 157 -10.75 -9.54 -9.97
C HIS A 157 -10.13 -10.43 -8.88
N SER A 158 -9.02 -11.11 -9.19
CA SER A 158 -8.32 -11.93 -8.19
C SER A 158 -7.80 -11.13 -7.00
N GLN A 159 -7.38 -9.88 -7.21
CA GLN A 159 -6.95 -8.98 -6.14
C GLN A 159 -8.12 -8.55 -5.26
N TYR A 160 -9.27 -8.19 -5.86
CA TYR A 160 -10.47 -7.86 -5.09
C TYR A 160 -10.96 -9.03 -4.26
N ILE A 161 -11.09 -10.22 -4.87
CA ILE A 161 -11.54 -11.44 -4.19
C ILE A 161 -10.61 -11.75 -3.02
N GLU A 162 -9.28 -11.72 -3.24
CA GLU A 162 -8.29 -11.95 -2.18
C GLU A 162 -8.48 -10.97 -1.02
N LYS A 163 -8.57 -9.66 -1.27
CA LYS A 163 -8.62 -8.68 -0.20
C LYS A 163 -9.96 -8.66 0.54
N LEU A 164 -11.07 -8.85 -0.16
CA LEU A 164 -12.39 -8.95 0.48
C LEU A 164 -12.50 -10.22 1.34
N THR A 165 -12.07 -11.36 0.81
CA THR A 165 -12.08 -12.62 1.58
C THR A 165 -11.06 -12.60 2.72
N MET A 166 -9.95 -11.87 2.59
CA MET A 166 -8.99 -11.64 3.66
C MET A 166 -9.61 -10.86 4.83
N ILE A 167 -10.37 -9.79 4.55
CA ILE A 167 -11.06 -9.01 5.58
C ILE A 167 -12.07 -9.90 6.30
N VAL A 168 -12.95 -10.56 5.54
CA VAL A 168 -13.99 -11.44 6.09
C VAL A 168 -13.35 -12.58 6.90
N GLY A 169 -12.38 -13.28 6.31
CA GLY A 169 -11.70 -14.40 6.96
C GLY A 169 -10.97 -14.00 8.23
N ALA A 170 -10.16 -12.94 8.20
CA ALA A 170 -9.41 -12.49 9.37
C ALA A 170 -10.33 -12.03 10.51
N VAL A 171 -11.45 -11.37 10.21
CA VAL A 171 -12.40 -10.90 11.22
C VAL A 171 -13.20 -12.07 11.81
N PHE A 172 -13.79 -12.91 10.98
CA PHE A 172 -14.66 -14.01 11.47
C PHE A 172 -13.87 -15.12 12.12
N VAL A 173 -12.79 -15.60 11.48
CA VAL A 173 -11.93 -16.65 12.07
C VAL A 173 -11.16 -16.10 13.28
N GLY A 174 -10.69 -14.84 13.21
CA GLY A 174 -10.09 -14.14 14.33
C GLY A 174 -11.02 -14.08 15.54
N ARG A 175 -12.31 -13.72 15.34
CA ARG A 175 -13.33 -13.71 16.41
C ARG A 175 -13.57 -15.09 16.99
N ALA A 176 -13.73 -16.11 16.15
CA ALA A 176 -13.98 -17.49 16.61
C ALA A 176 -12.83 -18.01 17.46
N PHE A 177 -11.58 -17.80 17.01
CA PHE A 177 -10.39 -18.20 17.76
C PHE A 177 -10.17 -17.34 19.01
N TYR A 178 -10.51 -16.05 18.98
CA TYR A 178 -10.47 -15.20 20.17
C TYR A 178 -11.41 -15.74 21.25
N ALA A 179 -12.67 -16.06 20.92
CA ALA A 179 -13.64 -16.64 21.84
C ALA A 179 -13.19 -18.01 22.38
N TYR A 180 -12.52 -18.83 21.56
CA TYR A 180 -11.87 -20.06 22.04
C TYR A 180 -10.71 -19.75 22.99
N GLY A 181 -9.90 -18.75 22.64
CA GLY A 181 -8.79 -18.27 23.47
C GLY A 181 -9.23 -17.72 24.83
N GLU A 182 -10.42 -17.10 24.93
CA GLU A 182 -11.00 -16.66 26.22
C GLU A 182 -11.21 -17.87 27.16
N LYS A 183 -11.68 -19.00 26.64
CA LYS A 183 -11.83 -20.24 27.43
C LYS A 183 -10.48 -20.79 27.90
N VAL A 184 -9.47 -20.77 27.01
CA VAL A 184 -8.10 -21.20 27.35
C VAL A 184 -7.47 -20.24 28.38
N ALA A 185 -7.70 -18.94 28.24
CA ALA A 185 -7.23 -17.91 29.16
C ALA A 185 -7.81 -18.09 30.57
N ALA A 186 -9.11 -18.41 30.66
CA ALA A 186 -9.77 -18.71 31.92
C ALA A 186 -9.18 -19.96 32.62
N LEU A 187 -8.87 -21.01 31.84
CA LEU A 187 -8.26 -22.25 32.38
C LEU A 187 -6.81 -22.06 32.86
N LYS A 188 -6.06 -21.18 32.16
CA LYS A 188 -4.64 -20.92 32.47
C LYS A 188 -4.43 -19.70 33.38
N HIS A 189 -5.47 -18.96 33.71
CA HIS A 189 -5.42 -17.69 34.44
C HIS A 189 -4.48 -16.65 33.78
N LEU A 190 -4.42 -16.64 32.42
CA LEU A 190 -3.55 -15.77 31.63
C LEU A 190 -4.34 -15.17 30.46
N GLU A 191 -4.84 -13.95 30.64
CA GLU A 191 -5.67 -13.22 29.63
C GLU A 191 -4.98 -13.06 28.27
N ALA A 192 -3.65 -12.96 28.26
CA ALA A 192 -2.86 -12.78 27.04
C ALA A 192 -3.05 -13.92 26.02
N HIS A 193 -3.50 -15.12 26.45
CA HIS A 193 -3.78 -16.23 25.54
C HIS A 193 -4.99 -15.95 24.63
N ALA A 194 -6.01 -15.23 25.11
CA ALA A 194 -7.15 -14.87 24.27
C ALA A 194 -6.71 -14.06 23.04
N TYR A 195 -5.83 -13.08 23.25
CA TYR A 195 -5.25 -12.27 22.18
C TYR A 195 -4.36 -13.08 21.23
N ALA A 196 -3.56 -14.02 21.75
CA ALA A 196 -2.71 -14.86 20.93
C ALA A 196 -3.51 -15.80 20.01
N TYR A 197 -4.58 -16.41 20.53
CA TYR A 197 -5.50 -17.20 19.69
C TYR A 197 -6.26 -16.33 18.69
N GLY A 198 -6.68 -15.13 19.06
CA GLY A 198 -7.28 -14.16 18.15
C GLY A 198 -6.35 -13.82 16.98
N ALA A 199 -5.08 -13.55 17.26
CA ALA A 199 -4.05 -13.30 16.26
C ALA A 199 -3.79 -14.51 15.34
N LEU A 200 -3.73 -15.72 15.90
CA LEU A 200 -3.66 -16.98 15.15
C LEU A 200 -4.85 -17.11 14.20
N GLY A 201 -6.08 -16.93 14.69
CA GLY A 201 -7.30 -17.03 13.89
C GLY A 201 -7.33 -16.01 12.77
N ALA A 202 -6.91 -14.78 13.04
CA ALA A 202 -6.80 -13.73 12.01
C ALA A 202 -5.83 -14.14 10.88
N MET A 203 -4.68 -14.73 11.23
CA MET A 203 -3.71 -15.19 10.24
C MET A 203 -4.20 -16.41 9.45
N LEU A 204 -4.95 -17.32 10.07
CA LEU A 204 -5.64 -18.40 9.37
C LEU A 204 -6.70 -17.85 8.40
N GLY A 205 -7.40 -16.77 8.73
CA GLY A 205 -8.29 -16.05 7.83
C GLY A 205 -7.56 -15.50 6.60
N VAL A 206 -6.34 -14.97 6.78
CA VAL A 206 -5.45 -14.58 5.67
C VAL A 206 -5.09 -15.78 4.80
N MET A 207 -4.77 -16.92 5.39
CA MET A 207 -4.49 -18.17 4.65
C MET A 207 -5.70 -18.61 3.80
N ILE A 208 -6.90 -18.58 4.36
CA ILE A 208 -8.14 -18.92 3.65
C ILE A 208 -8.33 -18.00 2.43
N SER A 209 -8.01 -16.71 2.54
CA SER A 209 -8.11 -15.79 1.41
C SER A 209 -7.20 -16.18 0.24
N GLN A 210 -5.99 -16.72 0.54
CA GLN A 210 -5.08 -17.20 -0.49
C GLN A 210 -5.66 -18.43 -1.20
N ILE A 211 -6.30 -19.36 -0.46
CA ILE A 211 -6.96 -20.54 -1.04
C ILE A 211 -8.08 -20.09 -2.01
N ILE A 212 -8.92 -19.15 -1.60
CA ILE A 212 -10.02 -18.64 -2.44
C ILE A 212 -9.49 -17.92 -3.69
N ALA A 213 -8.42 -17.13 -3.54
CA ALA A 213 -7.77 -16.48 -4.67
C ALA A 213 -7.16 -17.49 -5.66
N ILE A 214 -6.55 -18.56 -5.18
CA ILE A 214 -6.03 -19.66 -6.01
C ILE A 214 -7.16 -20.35 -6.75
N LEU A 215 -8.24 -20.72 -6.06
CA LEU A 215 -9.39 -21.39 -6.67
C LEU A 215 -10.00 -20.53 -7.79
N HIS A 216 -10.18 -19.23 -7.57
CA HIS A 216 -10.63 -18.32 -8.61
C HIS A 216 -9.68 -18.31 -9.83
N LEU A 217 -8.37 -18.19 -9.60
CA LEU A 217 -7.38 -18.18 -10.68
C LEU A 217 -7.29 -19.52 -11.42
N LEU A 218 -7.45 -20.65 -10.72
CA LEU A 218 -7.50 -21.98 -11.33
C LEU A 218 -8.74 -22.17 -12.21
N VAL A 219 -9.91 -21.74 -11.74
CA VAL A 219 -11.15 -21.77 -12.55
C VAL A 219 -10.94 -20.94 -13.81
N CYS A 220 -10.42 -19.72 -13.71
CA CYS A 220 -10.08 -18.91 -14.88
C CYS A 220 -9.07 -19.61 -15.78
N TYR A 221 -8.06 -20.29 -15.22
CA TYR A 221 -7.06 -21.01 -16.00
C TYR A 221 -7.69 -22.14 -16.82
N VAL A 222 -8.58 -22.95 -16.23
CA VAL A 222 -9.28 -24.04 -16.95
C VAL A 222 -10.17 -23.47 -18.07
N ILE A 223 -10.93 -22.41 -17.82
CA ILE A 223 -11.82 -21.79 -18.81
C ILE A 223 -11.02 -21.25 -20.01
N TYR A 224 -9.90 -20.57 -19.78
CA TYR A 224 -9.14 -19.92 -20.83
C TYR A 224 -8.02 -20.78 -21.43
N ALA A 225 -7.68 -21.92 -20.81
CA ALA A 225 -6.58 -22.79 -21.26
C ALA A 225 -6.78 -23.28 -22.71
N GLY A 226 -8.01 -23.65 -23.10
CA GLY A 226 -8.34 -24.08 -24.47
C GLY A 226 -8.06 -22.99 -25.51
N ALA A 227 -8.55 -21.77 -25.26
CA ALA A 227 -8.37 -20.62 -26.16
C ALA A 227 -6.90 -20.18 -26.27
N LEU A 228 -6.12 -20.29 -25.19
CA LEU A 228 -4.70 -19.95 -25.18
C LEU A 228 -3.82 -21.03 -25.81
N ASN A 229 -4.20 -22.30 -25.65
CA ASN A 229 -3.50 -23.44 -26.26
C ASN A 229 -3.77 -23.54 -27.77
N GLY A 230 -4.95 -23.18 -28.27
CA GLY A 230 -5.29 -23.16 -29.70
C GLY A 230 -4.41 -22.23 -30.54
N ARG A 231 -3.76 -21.24 -29.91
CA ARG A 231 -2.81 -20.34 -30.59
C ARG A 231 -1.44 -20.98 -30.87
N HIS A 232 -1.17 -22.22 -30.43
CA HIS A 232 0.09 -22.89 -30.65
C HIS A 232 0.34 -23.27 -32.12
N GLY A 233 -0.70 -23.43 -32.95
CA GLY A 233 -0.58 -23.62 -34.39
C GLY A 233 0.02 -22.41 -35.13
N GLN A 234 0.06 -21.25 -34.51
CA GLN A 234 0.61 -19.99 -35.01
C GLN A 234 2.00 -19.66 -34.43
N ASP A 235 2.69 -20.64 -33.83
CA ASP A 235 3.95 -20.39 -33.11
C ASP A 235 5.12 -20.05 -34.08
N ASN A 236 5.67 -18.86 -33.94
CA ASN A 236 6.79 -18.36 -34.72
C ASN A 236 8.14 -18.46 -33.97
N SER A 237 8.28 -19.43 -33.08
CA SER A 237 9.49 -19.65 -32.29
C SER A 237 10.59 -20.32 -33.12
N ARG A 238 11.52 -19.54 -33.68
CA ARG A 238 12.67 -20.06 -34.43
C ARG A 238 13.63 -20.91 -33.56
N ARG A 239 13.77 -20.59 -32.27
CA ARG A 239 14.64 -21.28 -31.31
C ARG A 239 13.90 -21.55 -30.02
N ALA A 240 14.02 -22.74 -29.45
CA ALA A 240 13.54 -23.07 -28.11
C ALA A 240 14.54 -22.52 -27.06
N GLU A 241 14.09 -21.57 -26.26
CA GLU A 241 14.90 -21.02 -25.15
C GLU A 241 15.20 -22.09 -24.10
N THR A 242 16.40 -22.05 -23.50
CA THR A 242 16.78 -23.00 -22.43
C THR A 242 16.12 -22.61 -21.10
N ARG A 243 16.01 -23.58 -20.17
CA ARG A 243 15.51 -23.28 -18.81
C ARG A 243 16.44 -22.31 -18.08
N PHE A 244 17.74 -22.45 -18.26
CA PHE A 244 18.74 -21.60 -17.63
C PHE A 244 18.65 -20.13 -18.09
N GLU A 245 18.48 -19.90 -19.40
CA GLU A 245 18.26 -18.57 -19.96
C GLU A 245 17.01 -17.91 -19.34
N LEU A 246 15.92 -18.68 -19.21
CA LEU A 246 14.67 -18.20 -18.63
C LEU A 246 14.79 -17.91 -17.13
N GLN A 247 15.49 -18.75 -16.36
CA GLN A 247 15.75 -18.53 -14.93
C GLN A 247 16.59 -17.27 -14.72
N ARG A 248 17.67 -17.11 -15.49
CA ARG A 248 18.52 -15.91 -15.45
C ARG A 248 17.71 -14.65 -15.73
N LEU A 249 16.88 -14.70 -16.77
CA LEU A 249 16.02 -13.56 -17.15
C LEU A 249 14.99 -13.24 -16.06
N LEU A 250 14.40 -14.26 -15.41
CA LEU A 250 13.50 -14.09 -14.28
C LEU A 250 14.21 -13.42 -13.10
N LEU A 251 15.39 -13.90 -12.70
CA LEU A 251 16.15 -13.37 -11.59
C LEU A 251 16.58 -11.91 -11.81
N VAL A 252 17.06 -11.58 -13.00
CA VAL A 252 17.46 -10.21 -13.35
C VAL A 252 16.28 -9.22 -13.23
N ASN A 253 15.06 -9.64 -13.56
CA ASN A 253 13.87 -8.79 -13.42
C ASN A 253 13.26 -8.82 -12.01
N LEU A 254 13.38 -9.96 -11.30
CA LEU A 254 12.81 -10.16 -9.98
C LEU A 254 13.60 -9.45 -8.88
N ILE A 255 14.92 -9.65 -8.83
CA ILE A 255 15.76 -9.26 -7.70
C ILE A 255 15.71 -7.75 -7.42
N PRO A 256 15.94 -6.84 -8.40
CA PRO A 256 15.92 -5.41 -8.09
C PRO A 256 14.57 -4.93 -7.56
N LEU A 257 13.48 -5.41 -8.15
CA LEU A 257 12.14 -5.03 -7.73
C LEU A 257 11.80 -5.58 -6.34
N ALA A 258 12.18 -6.83 -6.06
CA ALA A 258 11.99 -7.46 -4.76
C ALA A 258 12.80 -6.75 -3.66
N MET A 259 14.06 -6.41 -3.92
CA MET A 259 14.91 -5.73 -2.94
C MET A 259 14.37 -4.35 -2.56
N ILE A 260 13.96 -3.53 -3.55
CA ILE A 260 13.38 -2.21 -3.29
C ILE A 260 12.08 -2.36 -2.47
N ALA A 261 11.20 -3.28 -2.86
CA ALA A 261 9.93 -3.50 -2.19
C ALA A 261 10.12 -4.00 -0.74
N VAL A 262 11.04 -4.92 -0.51
CA VAL A 262 11.36 -5.45 0.83
C VAL A 262 11.94 -4.36 1.72
N LEU A 263 12.94 -3.61 1.26
CA LEU A 263 13.57 -2.53 2.05
C LEU A 263 12.54 -1.47 2.47
N SER A 264 11.62 -1.11 1.57
CA SER A 264 10.61 -0.10 1.87
C SER A 264 9.53 -0.57 2.88
N ASN A 265 9.40 -1.88 3.10
CA ASN A 265 8.38 -2.45 3.99
C ASN A 265 8.97 -3.14 5.25
N LEU A 266 10.29 -3.30 5.34
CA LEU A 266 10.95 -3.92 6.49
C LEU A 266 10.86 -3.06 7.77
N LEU A 267 10.55 -1.76 7.62
CA LEU A 267 10.50 -0.77 8.69
C LEU A 267 9.59 -1.22 9.85
N MET A 268 8.40 -1.71 9.55
CA MET A 268 7.40 -2.05 10.57
C MET A 268 7.85 -3.13 11.56
N LEU A 269 8.61 -4.14 11.10
CA LEU A 269 9.17 -5.17 11.98
C LEU A 269 10.28 -4.61 12.88
N ILE A 270 11.10 -3.72 12.33
CA ILE A 270 12.18 -3.07 13.05
C ILE A 270 11.63 -2.11 14.09
N ASP A 271 10.63 -1.32 13.71
CA ASP A 271 9.96 -0.37 14.58
C ASP A 271 9.30 -1.06 15.77
N GLN A 272 8.63 -2.19 15.53
CA GLN A 272 8.06 -3.01 16.59
C GLN A 272 9.13 -3.49 17.57
N ARG A 273 10.27 -3.98 17.08
CA ARG A 273 11.37 -4.42 17.93
C ARG A 273 11.89 -3.30 18.83
N PHE A 274 12.16 -2.12 18.24
CA PHE A 274 12.70 -0.99 18.99
C PHE A 274 11.71 -0.46 20.03
N LEU A 275 10.44 -0.39 19.68
CA LEU A 275 9.38 0.02 20.62
C LEU A 275 9.25 -0.97 21.76
N ASN A 276 9.16 -2.28 21.47
CA ASN A 276 9.06 -3.32 22.47
C ASN A 276 10.28 -3.33 23.41
N TYR A 277 11.48 -3.15 22.86
CA TYR A 277 12.70 -3.01 23.67
C TYR A 277 12.63 -1.79 24.59
N SER A 278 12.26 -0.62 24.07
CA SER A 278 12.17 0.63 24.84
C SER A 278 11.16 0.51 25.98
N LEU A 279 9.98 -0.05 25.73
CA LEU A 279 8.93 -0.24 26.72
C LEU A 279 9.32 -1.26 27.78
N ASN A 280 10.02 -2.33 27.42
CA ASN A 280 10.54 -3.28 28.40
C ASN A 280 11.55 -2.64 29.35
N VAL A 281 12.47 -1.82 28.84
CA VAL A 281 13.50 -1.14 29.65
C VAL A 281 12.89 -0.06 30.55
N THR A 282 11.77 0.56 30.14
CA THR A 282 11.07 1.59 30.95
C THR A 282 10.06 1.00 31.94
N GLY A 283 9.99 -0.34 32.09
CA GLY A 283 9.05 -1.00 32.99
C GLY A 283 7.59 -1.04 32.49
N GLN A 284 7.36 -0.65 31.23
CA GLN A 284 6.03 -0.64 30.58
C GLN A 284 5.82 -1.87 29.68
N GLY A 285 6.47 -2.99 30.01
CA GLY A 285 6.41 -4.22 29.21
C GLY A 285 5.01 -4.81 29.05
N GLU A 286 4.12 -4.62 30.01
CA GLU A 286 2.73 -5.11 29.97
C GLU A 286 1.89 -4.44 28.89
N VAL A 287 2.10 -3.14 28.62
CA VAL A 287 1.32 -2.39 27.63
C VAL A 287 1.92 -2.38 26.22
N ARG A 288 3.13 -2.92 26.03
CA ARG A 288 3.87 -2.86 24.75
C ARG A 288 3.08 -3.40 23.56
N THR A 289 2.46 -4.58 23.74
CA THR A 289 1.70 -5.26 22.70
C THR A 289 0.46 -4.48 22.30
N ALA A 290 -0.27 -3.93 23.28
CA ALA A 290 -1.43 -3.09 23.02
C ALA A 290 -1.05 -1.74 22.40
N GLN A 291 0.06 -1.14 22.84
CA GLN A 291 0.54 0.13 22.28
C GLN A 291 1.00 -0.04 20.82
N TRP A 292 1.75 -1.11 20.50
CA TRP A 292 2.08 -1.44 19.12
C TRP A 292 0.83 -1.73 18.29
N GLY A 293 -0.11 -2.52 18.82
CA GLY A 293 -1.36 -2.82 18.15
C GLY A 293 -2.21 -1.59 17.87
N SER A 294 -2.26 -0.64 18.78
CA SER A 294 -2.95 0.65 18.56
C SER A 294 -2.24 1.48 17.48
N PHE A 295 -0.91 1.56 17.50
CA PHE A 295 -0.14 2.24 16.46
C PHE A 295 -0.33 1.57 15.09
N TYR A 296 -0.11 0.26 15.01
CA TYR A 296 -0.20 -0.51 13.76
C TYR A 296 -1.64 -0.66 13.25
N GLY A 297 -2.57 -0.99 14.14
CA GLY A 297 -3.95 -1.32 13.80
C GLY A 297 -4.85 -0.10 13.62
N LYS A 298 -4.54 1.03 14.27
CA LYS A 298 -5.37 2.24 14.24
C LYS A 298 -4.70 3.38 13.48
N PHE A 299 -3.53 3.82 13.92
CA PHE A 299 -2.84 4.95 13.31
C PHE A 299 -2.39 4.63 11.88
N ILE A 300 -1.60 3.57 11.68
CA ILE A 300 -1.11 3.18 10.34
C ILE A 300 -2.27 2.78 9.42
N ALA A 301 -3.38 2.24 9.95
CA ALA A 301 -4.57 1.93 9.15
C ALA A 301 -5.19 3.18 8.53
N LEU A 302 -5.51 4.19 9.33
CA LEU A 302 -6.15 5.43 8.85
C LEU A 302 -5.20 6.25 7.96
N LEU A 303 -3.95 6.39 8.37
CA LEU A 303 -2.92 7.09 7.58
C LEU A 303 -2.68 6.38 6.24
N GLY A 304 -2.54 5.06 6.26
CA GLY A 304 -2.29 4.25 5.08
C GLY A 304 -3.45 4.25 4.07
N MET A 305 -4.70 4.33 4.53
CA MET A 305 -5.86 4.51 3.65
C MET A 305 -5.80 5.86 2.94
N GLY A 306 -5.48 6.94 3.65
CA GLY A 306 -5.28 8.27 3.06
C GLY A 306 -4.13 8.29 2.04
N ALA A 307 -2.99 7.71 2.39
CA ALA A 307 -1.85 7.59 1.50
C ALA A 307 -2.16 6.77 0.24
N ALA A 308 -2.86 5.63 0.39
CA ALA A 308 -3.29 4.80 -0.73
C ALA A 308 -4.27 5.54 -1.65
N PHE A 309 -5.19 6.33 -1.08
CA PHE A 309 -6.10 7.18 -1.85
C PHE A 309 -5.34 8.18 -2.73
N VAL A 310 -4.33 8.87 -2.18
CA VAL A 310 -3.51 9.82 -2.95
C VAL A 310 -2.77 9.13 -4.09
N CYS A 311 -2.26 7.91 -3.88
CA CYS A 311 -1.57 7.16 -4.93
C CYS A 311 -2.45 6.85 -6.16
N LEU A 312 -3.79 6.90 -6.03
CA LEU A 312 -4.71 6.80 -7.18
C LEU A 312 -4.45 7.92 -8.20
N PHE A 313 -4.27 9.14 -7.73
CA PHE A 313 -4.06 10.30 -8.60
C PHE A 313 -2.67 10.33 -9.22
N VAL A 314 -1.67 9.82 -8.51
CA VAL A 314 -0.28 9.75 -8.98
C VAL A 314 -0.13 8.77 -10.15
N HIS A 315 -0.70 7.59 -10.04
CA HIS A 315 -0.43 6.47 -10.97
C HIS A 315 -0.89 6.73 -12.41
N GLY A 316 -1.97 7.50 -12.61
CA GLY A 316 -2.55 7.76 -13.92
C GLY A 316 -1.61 8.48 -14.91
N HIS A 317 -0.64 9.24 -14.41
CA HIS A 317 0.27 10.05 -15.23
C HIS A 317 1.59 9.33 -15.58
N ILE A 318 2.01 8.37 -14.79
CA ILE A 318 3.35 7.76 -14.83
C ILE A 318 3.65 7.04 -16.16
N GLY A 319 2.71 6.24 -16.66
CA GLY A 319 2.93 5.46 -17.89
C GLY A 319 3.16 6.33 -19.14
N LYS A 320 2.55 7.52 -19.20
CA LYS A 320 2.72 8.48 -20.30
C LYS A 320 4.11 9.15 -20.25
N ILE A 321 4.69 9.29 -19.07
CA ILE A 321 6.03 9.87 -18.87
C ILE A 321 7.10 8.90 -19.36
N GLY A 322 7.01 7.61 -19.00
CA GLY A 322 7.94 6.58 -19.46
C GLY A 322 7.96 6.44 -20.99
N SER A 323 6.77 6.49 -21.64
CA SER A 323 6.69 6.42 -23.10
C SER A 323 7.24 7.67 -23.81
N ALA A 324 7.15 8.86 -23.20
CA ALA A 324 7.77 10.08 -23.73
C ALA A 324 9.30 10.02 -23.63
N TYR A 325 9.82 9.46 -22.52
CA TYR A 325 11.25 9.24 -22.35
C TYR A 325 11.83 8.26 -23.41
N GLU A 326 11.13 7.16 -23.67
CA GLU A 326 11.54 6.17 -24.70
C GLU A 326 11.52 6.76 -26.13
N ARG A 327 10.75 7.83 -26.36
CA ARG A 327 10.70 8.57 -27.65
C ARG A 327 11.64 9.77 -27.70
N GLU A 328 12.43 10.00 -26.65
CA GLU A 328 13.33 11.16 -26.51
C GLU A 328 12.62 12.53 -26.52
N GLU A 329 11.31 12.58 -26.21
CA GLU A 329 10.49 13.77 -26.11
C GLU A 329 10.70 14.49 -24.77
N TYR A 330 11.91 14.98 -24.50
CA TYR A 330 12.30 15.50 -23.18
C TYR A 330 11.48 16.71 -22.70
N ARG A 331 11.05 17.60 -23.61
CA ARG A 331 10.21 18.75 -23.26
C ARG A 331 8.83 18.29 -22.79
N GLY A 332 8.13 17.51 -23.61
CA GLY A 332 6.82 16.97 -23.27
C GLY A 332 6.84 16.05 -22.03
N MET A 333 7.97 15.37 -21.80
CA MET A 333 8.18 14.58 -20.59
C MET A 333 8.22 15.48 -19.34
N ARG A 334 8.97 16.60 -19.35
CA ARG A 334 9.06 17.53 -18.20
C ARG A 334 7.71 18.16 -17.89
N GLU A 335 6.97 18.61 -18.89
CA GLU A 335 5.61 19.16 -18.73
C GLU A 335 4.66 18.13 -18.07
N ARG A 336 4.80 16.84 -18.42
CA ARG A 336 4.03 15.77 -17.80
C ARG A 336 4.47 15.46 -16.36
N ILE A 337 5.77 15.63 -16.05
CA ILE A 337 6.28 15.52 -14.66
C ILE A 337 5.72 16.67 -13.82
N ASP A 338 5.72 17.91 -14.32
CA ASP A 338 5.12 19.06 -13.64
C ASP A 338 3.63 18.82 -13.34
N LYS A 339 2.88 18.35 -14.33
CA LYS A 339 1.47 17.98 -14.13
C LYS A 339 1.30 16.85 -13.09
N ALA A 340 2.19 15.86 -13.07
CA ALA A 340 2.14 14.78 -12.09
C ALA A 340 2.46 15.28 -10.66
N VAL A 341 3.44 16.16 -10.50
CA VAL A 341 3.79 16.81 -9.22
C VAL A 341 2.62 17.63 -8.72
N ARG A 342 2.05 18.50 -9.56
CA ARG A 342 0.90 19.34 -9.22
C ARG A 342 -0.32 18.51 -8.81
N ASN A 343 -0.67 17.47 -9.58
CA ASN A 343 -1.81 16.62 -9.26
C ASN A 343 -1.59 15.81 -7.98
N THR A 344 -0.34 15.42 -7.70
CA THR A 344 0.03 14.76 -6.42
C THR A 344 -0.18 15.73 -5.26
N SER A 345 0.26 16.98 -5.39
CA SER A 345 0.06 18.03 -4.38
C SER A 345 -1.41 18.33 -4.14
N ILE A 346 -2.19 18.48 -5.21
CA ILE A 346 -3.65 18.73 -5.15
C ILE A 346 -4.39 17.63 -4.39
N ALA A 347 -3.94 16.38 -4.48
CA ALA A 347 -4.55 15.28 -3.74
C ALA A 347 -3.95 15.09 -2.34
N ALA A 348 -2.63 15.22 -2.16
CA ALA A 348 -1.92 14.89 -0.94
C ALA A 348 -2.17 15.91 0.20
N PHE A 349 -2.09 17.22 -0.10
CA PHE A 349 -2.25 18.23 0.95
C PHE A 349 -3.63 18.22 1.59
N PRO A 350 -4.75 18.26 0.85
CA PRO A 350 -6.06 18.22 1.50
C PRO A 350 -6.29 16.89 2.23
N THR A 351 -5.83 15.76 1.68
CA THR A 351 -5.97 14.46 2.37
C THR A 351 -5.26 14.47 3.71
N ALA A 352 -4.04 15.00 3.80
CA ALA A 352 -3.27 15.09 5.03
C ALA A 352 -3.92 16.07 6.03
N ILE A 353 -4.23 17.28 5.59
CA ILE A 353 -4.75 18.34 6.45
C ILE A 353 -6.16 18.03 6.94
N PHE A 354 -7.03 17.50 6.08
CA PHE A 354 -8.39 17.10 6.46
C PHE A 354 -8.36 15.88 7.39
N LEU A 355 -7.44 14.92 7.18
CA LEU A 355 -7.24 13.83 8.14
C LEU A 355 -6.87 14.35 9.53
N ALA A 356 -5.97 15.33 9.61
CA ALA A 356 -5.59 15.95 10.86
C ALA A 356 -6.74 16.73 11.52
N ALA A 357 -7.50 17.50 10.73
CA ALA A 357 -8.64 18.27 11.21
C ALA A 357 -9.80 17.38 11.70
N LEU A 358 -10.04 16.26 11.03
CA LEU A 358 -11.08 15.27 11.32
C LEU A 358 -10.59 14.12 12.21
N ALA A 359 -9.36 14.18 12.75
CA ALA A 359 -8.74 13.06 13.46
C ALA A 359 -9.61 12.52 14.61
N LYS A 360 -10.19 13.41 15.41
CA LYS A 360 -11.06 13.04 16.56
C LYS A 360 -12.35 12.32 16.11
N PRO A 361 -13.20 12.88 15.25
CA PRO A 361 -14.43 12.19 14.81
C PRO A 361 -14.13 10.93 14.00
N LEU A 362 -13.05 10.88 13.20
CA LEU A 362 -12.63 9.68 12.49
C LEU A 362 -12.21 8.56 13.45
N ALA A 363 -11.38 8.87 14.43
CA ALA A 363 -10.97 7.90 15.45
C ALA A 363 -12.17 7.36 16.22
N ALA A 364 -13.08 8.23 16.64
CA ALA A 364 -14.30 7.85 17.36
C ALA A 364 -15.26 7.02 16.50
N CYS A 365 -15.41 7.34 15.22
CA CYS A 365 -16.23 6.59 14.26
C CYS A 365 -15.66 5.18 14.04
N CYS A 366 -14.35 5.08 13.83
CA CYS A 366 -13.71 3.81 13.53
C CYS A 366 -13.53 2.90 14.75
N TYR A 367 -13.26 3.46 15.95
CA TYR A 367 -12.82 2.65 17.10
C TYR A 367 -13.67 2.83 18.37
N GLY A 368 -14.76 3.58 18.31
CA GLY A 368 -15.67 3.78 19.43
C GLY A 368 -15.33 5.00 20.31
N LYS A 369 -16.03 5.15 21.45
CA LYS A 369 -15.99 6.38 22.26
C LYS A 369 -15.03 6.32 23.48
N ALA A 370 -14.12 5.35 23.56
CA ALA A 370 -13.17 5.28 24.69
C ALA A 370 -12.23 6.50 24.71
N THR A 371 -12.47 7.44 25.58
CA THR A 371 -11.95 8.82 25.54
C THR A 371 -10.42 8.92 25.57
N ALA A 372 -9.76 8.16 26.45
CA ALA A 372 -8.30 8.22 26.59
C ALA A 372 -7.55 7.69 25.37
N GLN A 373 -7.95 6.53 24.83
CA GLN A 373 -7.31 5.94 23.66
C GLN A 373 -7.54 6.78 22.40
N ILE A 374 -8.73 7.41 22.26
CA ILE A 374 -9.04 8.29 21.13
C ILE A 374 -8.20 9.56 21.19
N SER A 375 -7.97 10.11 22.37
CA SER A 375 -7.12 11.30 22.52
C SER A 375 -5.69 11.04 22.05
N VAL A 376 -5.09 9.91 22.44
CA VAL A 376 -3.75 9.49 21.99
C VAL A 376 -3.71 9.29 20.49
N LEU A 377 -4.67 8.54 19.93
CA LEU A 377 -4.76 8.31 18.47
C LEU A 377 -4.95 9.61 17.70
N THR A 378 -5.79 10.53 18.20
CA THR A 378 -5.99 11.84 17.59
C THR A 378 -4.68 12.63 17.54
N GLY A 379 -3.90 12.64 18.62
CA GLY A 379 -2.59 13.27 18.66
C GLY A 379 -1.60 12.68 17.67
N TRP A 380 -1.56 11.35 17.53
CA TRP A 380 -0.72 10.69 16.51
C TRP A 380 -1.15 11.02 15.08
N LEU A 381 -2.47 11.05 14.80
CA LEU A 381 -2.99 11.39 13.47
C LEU A 381 -2.67 12.83 13.09
N GLN A 382 -2.77 13.77 14.04
CA GLN A 382 -2.42 15.17 13.81
C GLN A 382 -0.94 15.36 13.53
N LYS A 383 -0.06 14.76 14.33
CA LYS A 383 1.40 14.82 14.16
C LYS A 383 1.87 14.08 12.90
N GLY A 384 1.27 12.91 12.62
CA GLY A 384 1.67 12.02 11.54
C GLY A 384 1.02 12.31 10.20
N ALA A 385 0.05 13.22 10.09
CA ALA A 385 -0.66 13.51 8.83
C ALA A 385 0.28 13.92 7.70
N ALA A 386 1.38 14.62 8.00
CA ALA A 386 2.42 15.01 7.04
C ALA A 386 3.04 13.79 6.31
N LEU A 387 3.04 12.61 6.92
CA LEU A 387 3.51 11.37 6.30
C LEU A 387 2.76 11.02 5.02
N ILE A 388 1.48 11.41 4.88
CA ILE A 388 0.71 11.21 3.65
C ILE A 388 1.34 11.96 2.48
N VAL A 389 1.70 13.21 2.70
CA VAL A 389 2.34 14.06 1.68
C VAL A 389 3.71 13.50 1.31
N LEU A 390 4.54 13.22 2.31
CA LEU A 390 5.88 12.67 2.10
C LEU A 390 5.81 11.34 1.36
N PHE A 391 4.92 10.42 1.77
CA PHE A 391 4.72 9.14 1.10
C PHE A 391 4.26 9.32 -0.35
N ALA A 392 3.34 10.24 -0.62
CA ALA A 392 2.84 10.50 -1.97
C ALA A 392 3.96 10.95 -2.93
N PHE A 393 4.83 11.85 -2.48
CA PHE A 393 5.99 12.29 -3.26
C PHE A 393 7.05 11.19 -3.39
N CYS A 394 7.31 10.42 -2.34
CA CYS A 394 8.19 9.24 -2.41
C CYS A 394 7.67 8.24 -3.45
N PHE A 395 6.37 7.98 -3.44
CA PHE A 395 5.74 7.09 -4.41
C PHE A 395 5.86 7.65 -5.83
N LEU A 396 5.58 8.95 -6.05
CA LEU A 396 5.73 9.61 -7.33
C LEU A 396 7.16 9.50 -7.86
N PHE A 397 8.15 9.97 -7.09
CA PHE A 397 9.54 9.99 -7.53
C PHE A 397 10.11 8.57 -7.70
N GLY A 398 9.74 7.64 -6.81
CA GLY A 398 10.12 6.25 -6.94
C GLY A 398 9.58 5.60 -8.21
N GLN A 399 8.31 5.85 -8.54
CA GLN A 399 7.71 5.33 -9.78
C GLN A 399 8.30 6.01 -11.03
N LEU A 400 8.62 7.29 -10.99
CA LEU A 400 9.29 7.99 -12.08
C LEU A 400 10.67 7.42 -12.34
N LEU A 401 11.52 7.29 -11.33
CA LEU A 401 12.85 6.70 -11.45
C LEU A 401 12.80 5.28 -12.00
N TYR A 402 11.81 4.48 -11.54
CA TYR A 402 11.60 3.12 -12.05
C TYR A 402 11.21 3.11 -13.55
N GLN A 403 10.28 3.97 -13.98
CA GLN A 403 9.85 4.05 -15.38
C GLN A 403 10.95 4.60 -16.31
N LEU A 404 11.77 5.50 -15.81
CA LEU A 404 12.93 6.04 -16.51
C LEU A 404 14.14 5.09 -16.47
N ARG A 405 13.98 3.88 -15.91
CA ARG A 405 15.00 2.82 -15.80
C ARG A 405 16.20 3.13 -14.90
N PHE A 406 16.11 4.12 -14.02
CA PHE A 406 17.12 4.44 -12.99
C PHE A 406 16.95 3.54 -11.75
N VAL A 407 16.94 2.21 -11.96
CA VAL A 407 16.65 1.22 -10.90
C VAL A 407 17.77 1.17 -9.86
N LYS A 408 19.04 1.38 -10.27
CA LYS A 408 20.19 1.40 -9.37
C LYS A 408 20.11 2.58 -8.41
N GLU A 409 19.81 3.76 -8.93
CA GLU A 409 19.65 5.00 -8.17
C GLU A 409 18.47 4.90 -7.20
N LEU A 410 17.38 4.31 -7.66
CA LEU A 410 16.21 4.05 -6.83
C LEU A 410 16.54 3.12 -5.65
N PHE A 411 17.31 2.06 -5.91
CA PHE A 411 17.77 1.14 -4.87
C PHE A 411 18.68 1.85 -3.85
N LEU A 412 19.66 2.65 -4.31
CA LEU A 412 20.53 3.41 -3.43
C LEU A 412 19.76 4.43 -2.57
N THR A 413 18.74 5.06 -3.14
CA THR A 413 17.83 5.96 -2.38
C THR A 413 17.11 5.20 -1.28
N ALA A 414 16.55 4.01 -1.59
CA ALA A 414 15.87 3.19 -0.60
C ALA A 414 16.83 2.75 0.53
N VAL A 415 18.06 2.34 0.20
CA VAL A 415 19.09 1.97 1.19
C VAL A 415 19.48 3.16 2.07
N ALA A 416 19.76 4.33 1.47
CA ALA A 416 20.13 5.52 2.23
C ALA A 416 19.02 5.93 3.21
N SER A 417 17.77 5.98 2.75
CA SER A 417 16.63 6.31 3.59
C SER A 417 16.43 5.28 4.72
N PHE A 418 16.63 4.00 4.41
CA PHE A 418 16.54 2.93 5.40
C PHE A 418 17.62 3.04 6.49
N LEU A 419 18.87 3.35 6.13
CA LEU A 419 19.95 3.56 7.09
C LEU A 419 19.69 4.78 7.98
N VAL A 420 19.19 5.87 7.41
CA VAL A 420 18.76 7.05 8.17
C VAL A 420 17.65 6.69 9.15
N HIS A 421 16.64 5.93 8.71
CA HIS A 421 15.57 5.47 9.60
C HIS A 421 16.11 4.64 10.77
N LEU A 422 16.97 3.66 10.51
CA LEU A 422 17.59 2.84 11.55
C LEU A 422 18.34 3.68 12.59
N LEU A 423 19.11 4.67 12.13
CA LEU A 423 19.82 5.57 12.99
C LEU A 423 18.85 6.35 13.90
N PHE A 424 17.83 6.95 13.33
CA PHE A 424 16.90 7.81 14.08
C PHE A 424 15.91 7.01 14.95
N VAL A 425 15.51 5.81 14.57
CA VAL A 425 14.77 4.91 15.47
C VAL A 425 15.65 4.54 16.67
N TRP A 426 16.94 4.25 16.43
CA TRP A 426 17.88 3.98 17.53
C TRP A 426 18.03 5.20 18.45
N VAL A 427 18.15 6.42 17.92
CA VAL A 427 18.28 7.65 18.70
C VAL A 427 16.98 7.96 19.45
N PHE A 428 15.87 8.11 18.73
CA PHE A 428 14.63 8.63 19.33
C PHE A 428 13.91 7.60 20.20
N VAL A 429 13.84 6.33 19.76
CA VAL A 429 13.07 5.31 20.48
C VAL A 429 13.92 4.65 21.56
N ARG A 430 15.19 4.28 21.24
CA ARG A 430 16.02 3.55 22.20
C ARG A 430 16.75 4.45 23.18
N GLN A 431 17.38 5.56 22.71
CA GLN A 431 18.18 6.45 23.58
C GLN A 431 17.31 7.48 24.28
N MET A 432 16.48 8.23 23.51
CA MET A 432 15.63 9.29 24.04
C MET A 432 14.33 8.77 24.65
N ARG A 433 13.98 7.49 24.42
CA ARG A 433 12.78 6.82 24.96
C ARG A 433 11.47 7.54 24.63
N MET A 434 11.38 8.14 23.43
CA MET A 434 10.20 8.90 22.98
C MET A 434 9.01 8.01 22.61
N GLY A 435 9.14 6.68 22.69
CA GLY A 435 8.07 5.73 22.36
C GLY A 435 7.56 5.90 20.92
N VAL A 436 6.24 5.97 20.75
CA VAL A 436 5.60 6.12 19.43
C VAL A 436 5.91 7.46 18.76
N ASP A 437 6.03 8.55 19.52
CA ASP A 437 6.42 9.85 18.93
C ASP A 437 7.80 9.79 18.29
N GLY A 438 8.72 9.02 18.87
CA GLY A 438 10.04 8.75 18.26
C GLY A 438 9.95 7.99 16.95
N LEU A 439 9.04 7.02 16.85
CA LEU A 439 8.77 6.31 15.58
C LEU A 439 8.22 7.26 14.51
N LEU A 440 7.29 8.15 14.88
CA LEU A 440 6.74 9.15 13.96
C LEU A 440 7.83 10.06 13.39
N CYS A 441 8.72 10.57 14.25
CA CYS A 441 9.86 11.38 13.81
C CYS A 441 10.79 10.61 12.86
N ALA A 442 11.11 9.34 13.18
CA ALA A 442 11.97 8.51 12.34
C ALA A 442 11.33 8.20 10.98
N LEU A 443 10.01 7.96 10.92
CA LEU A 443 9.26 7.77 9.67
C LEU A 443 9.24 9.05 8.81
N ILE A 444 9.06 10.23 9.43
CA ILE A 444 9.12 11.52 8.73
C ILE A 444 10.51 11.71 8.08
N LEU A 445 11.58 11.38 8.79
CA LEU A 445 12.93 11.46 8.26
C LEU A 445 13.18 10.44 7.15
N PHE A 446 12.70 9.20 7.28
CA PHE A 446 12.78 8.19 6.24
C PHE A 446 12.18 8.68 4.92
N PHE A 447 10.90 9.09 4.96
CA PHE A 447 10.22 9.57 3.78
C PHE A 447 10.76 10.91 3.28
N GLY A 448 11.20 11.79 4.18
CA GLY A 448 11.83 13.06 3.84
C GLY A 448 13.12 12.86 3.04
N VAL A 449 14.02 12.02 3.51
CA VAL A 449 15.27 11.69 2.80
C VAL A 449 14.98 11.02 1.46
N TYR A 450 14.03 10.07 1.42
CA TYR A 450 13.65 9.40 0.17
C TYR A 450 13.12 10.40 -0.86
N MET A 451 12.24 11.32 -0.43
CA MET A 451 11.66 12.37 -1.28
C MET A 451 12.76 13.30 -1.82
N VAL A 452 13.64 13.80 -0.96
CA VAL A 452 14.73 14.72 -1.35
C VAL A 452 15.69 14.04 -2.31
N CYS A 453 16.15 12.82 -2.00
CA CYS A 453 17.03 12.06 -2.89
C CYS A 453 16.37 11.78 -4.24
N GLY A 454 15.10 11.37 -4.25
CA GLY A 454 14.33 11.12 -5.47
C GLY A 454 14.22 12.37 -6.35
N PHE A 455 13.94 13.52 -5.76
CA PHE A 455 13.89 14.81 -6.46
C PHE A 455 15.27 15.20 -7.03
N LEU A 456 16.34 15.12 -6.23
CA LEU A 456 17.70 15.46 -6.67
C LEU A 456 18.17 14.58 -7.83
N LEU A 457 17.83 13.29 -7.81
CA LEU A 457 18.15 12.36 -8.89
C LEU A 457 17.39 12.70 -10.18
N LEU A 458 16.10 13.04 -10.07
CA LEU A 458 15.33 13.51 -11.26
C LEU A 458 15.91 14.80 -11.81
N ASN A 459 16.29 15.77 -10.96
CA ASN A 459 16.95 16.98 -11.41
C ASN A 459 18.25 16.66 -12.13
N ARG A 460 19.09 15.79 -11.60
CA ARG A 460 20.40 15.41 -12.17
C ARG A 460 20.27 14.73 -13.54
N HIS A 461 19.37 13.74 -13.66
CA HIS A 461 19.27 12.89 -14.85
C HIS A 461 18.38 13.49 -15.97
N VAL A 462 17.31 14.17 -15.58
CA VAL A 462 16.29 14.67 -16.51
C VAL A 462 16.34 16.18 -16.64
N LYS A 463 17.17 16.86 -15.83
CA LYS A 463 17.25 18.32 -15.71
C LYS A 463 15.86 18.92 -15.42
N TYR A 464 15.09 18.24 -14.58
CA TYR A 464 13.77 18.66 -14.15
C TYR A 464 13.88 19.76 -13.10
N ARG A 465 13.25 20.91 -13.35
CA ARG A 465 13.11 22.00 -12.38
C ARG A 465 11.65 22.11 -11.98
N MET A 466 11.39 21.96 -10.69
CA MET A 466 10.03 22.01 -10.15
C MET A 466 9.53 23.44 -10.10
N ASP A 467 8.31 23.68 -10.58
CA ASP A 467 7.57 24.90 -10.29
C ASP A 467 7.03 24.82 -8.85
N TRP A 468 7.72 25.49 -7.95
CA TRP A 468 7.39 25.47 -6.52
C TRP A 468 6.07 26.16 -6.21
N PHE A 469 5.72 27.24 -6.95
CA PHE A 469 4.52 28.00 -6.67
C PHE A 469 3.26 27.25 -7.08
N SER A 470 3.08 26.97 -8.35
CA SER A 470 1.88 26.29 -8.84
C SER A 470 1.88 24.79 -8.52
N GLY A 471 3.06 24.18 -8.43
CA GLY A 471 3.21 22.76 -8.17
C GLY A 471 3.01 22.35 -6.71
N VAL A 472 3.38 23.20 -5.73
CA VAL A 472 3.40 22.81 -4.31
C VAL A 472 2.77 23.88 -3.41
N LEU A 473 3.23 25.16 -3.51
CA LEU A 473 2.87 26.18 -2.52
C LEU A 473 1.39 26.56 -2.58
N PHE A 474 0.85 26.80 -3.78
CA PHE A 474 -0.56 27.17 -3.93
C PHE A 474 -1.52 26.03 -3.53
N PRO A 475 -1.32 24.75 -3.93
CA PRO A 475 -2.10 23.63 -3.40
C PRO A 475 -2.01 23.50 -1.88
N PHE A 476 -0.82 23.71 -1.29
CA PHE A 476 -0.66 23.69 0.16
C PHE A 476 -1.43 24.83 0.84
N ALA A 477 -1.30 26.06 0.37
CA ALA A 477 -1.99 27.22 0.93
C ALA A 477 -3.52 27.06 0.86
N ALA A 478 -4.04 26.63 -0.30
CA ALA A 478 -5.46 26.35 -0.47
C ALA A 478 -5.94 25.24 0.51
N ALA A 479 -5.16 24.17 0.67
CA ALA A 479 -5.49 23.08 1.58
C ALA A 479 -5.42 23.52 3.05
N ALA A 480 -4.44 24.36 3.42
CA ALA A 480 -4.30 24.87 4.79
C ALA A 480 -5.52 25.75 5.18
N VAL A 481 -5.90 26.70 4.31
CA VAL A 481 -7.07 27.55 4.55
C VAL A 481 -8.36 26.71 4.62
N SER A 482 -8.54 25.77 3.67
CA SER A 482 -9.69 24.85 3.69
C SER A 482 -9.70 23.95 4.93
N GLY A 483 -8.52 23.53 5.39
CA GLY A 483 -8.37 22.73 6.62
C GLY A 483 -8.81 23.48 7.87
N VAL A 484 -8.57 24.80 7.97
CA VAL A 484 -9.11 25.63 9.04
C VAL A 484 -10.64 25.63 9.00
N VAL A 485 -11.25 25.75 7.82
CA VAL A 485 -12.71 25.69 7.66
C VAL A 485 -13.24 24.32 8.11
N VAL A 486 -12.61 23.23 7.67
CA VAL A 486 -12.97 21.85 8.10
C VAL A 486 -12.89 21.69 9.62
N TYR A 487 -11.82 22.22 10.23
CA TYR A 487 -11.64 22.18 11.69
C TYR A 487 -12.72 22.97 12.44
N LEU A 488 -13.04 24.19 11.99
CA LEU A 488 -14.08 25.02 12.61
C LEU A 488 -15.46 24.37 12.49
N ILE A 489 -15.81 23.82 11.31
CA ILE A 489 -17.06 23.05 11.13
C ILE A 489 -17.08 21.85 12.07
N THR A 490 -15.97 21.14 12.19
CA THR A 490 -15.86 19.97 13.08
C THR A 490 -16.15 20.37 14.53
N MET A 491 -15.58 21.47 15.01
CA MET A 491 -15.80 21.96 16.37
C MET A 491 -17.25 22.40 16.59
N ALA A 492 -17.86 23.08 15.62
CA ALA A 492 -19.21 23.59 15.74
C ALA A 492 -20.28 22.49 15.67
N VAL A 493 -20.08 21.49 14.81
CA VAL A 493 -21.14 20.54 14.43
C VAL A 493 -21.04 19.20 15.16
N LEU A 494 -19.85 18.83 15.66
CA LEU A 494 -19.58 17.51 16.26
C LEU A 494 -20.54 17.16 17.42
N ASN A 495 -20.83 18.11 18.29
CA ASN A 495 -21.70 17.92 19.46
C ASN A 495 -23.19 17.92 19.09
N LEU A 496 -23.55 18.44 17.90
CA LEU A 496 -24.94 18.59 17.46
C LEU A 496 -25.45 17.33 16.73
N VAL A 497 -24.65 16.78 15.79
CA VAL A 497 -25.11 15.76 14.87
C VAL A 497 -24.31 14.44 14.94
N GLY A 498 -23.28 14.37 15.78
CA GLY A 498 -22.44 13.19 15.94
C GLY A 498 -21.36 13.02 14.87
N ASN A 499 -20.52 11.98 15.06
CA ASN A 499 -19.25 11.84 14.31
C ASN A 499 -19.42 11.68 12.79
N VAL A 500 -20.32 10.79 12.34
CA VAL A 500 -20.45 10.45 10.91
C VAL A 500 -20.96 11.63 10.09
N ILE A 501 -22.01 12.30 10.56
CA ILE A 501 -22.62 13.43 9.86
C ILE A 501 -21.64 14.61 9.85
N THR A 502 -20.93 14.86 10.96
CA THR A 502 -19.88 15.87 11.02
C THR A 502 -18.78 15.64 9.99
N ILE A 503 -18.29 14.39 9.85
CA ILE A 503 -17.28 14.04 8.85
C ILE A 503 -17.80 14.35 7.44
N LEU A 504 -19.03 13.94 7.11
CA LEU A 504 -19.62 14.15 5.79
C LEU A 504 -19.79 15.64 5.45
N ILE A 505 -20.34 16.42 6.37
CA ILE A 505 -20.52 17.87 6.17
C ILE A 505 -19.18 18.57 6.02
N ALA A 506 -18.25 18.32 6.95
CA ALA A 506 -16.96 18.98 6.95
C ALA A 506 -16.11 18.62 5.72
N LEU A 507 -16.13 17.36 5.27
CA LEU A 507 -15.47 16.96 4.04
C LEU A 507 -16.10 17.59 2.80
N PHE A 508 -17.44 17.61 2.72
CA PHE A 508 -18.13 18.22 1.58
C PHE A 508 -17.82 19.72 1.46
N VAL A 509 -18.03 20.46 2.53
CA VAL A 509 -17.77 21.92 2.53
C VAL A 509 -16.28 22.21 2.32
N GLY A 510 -15.40 21.44 3.00
CA GLY A 510 -13.96 21.58 2.84
C GLY A 510 -13.47 21.34 1.41
N LEU A 511 -13.97 20.30 0.75
CA LEU A 511 -13.61 20.00 -0.64
C LEU A 511 -14.13 21.06 -1.63
N VAL A 512 -15.37 21.50 -1.47
CA VAL A 512 -15.94 22.57 -2.30
C VAL A 512 -15.11 23.85 -2.16
N PHE A 513 -14.81 24.23 -0.93
CA PHE A 513 -14.01 25.43 -0.66
C PHE A 513 -12.57 25.29 -1.15
N TYR A 514 -11.97 24.10 -1.03
CA TYR A 514 -10.64 23.81 -1.55
C TYR A 514 -10.57 23.95 -3.07
N ILE A 515 -11.52 23.38 -3.81
CA ILE A 515 -11.58 23.49 -5.28
C ILE A 515 -11.76 24.95 -5.68
N PHE A 516 -12.62 25.69 -4.98
CA PHE A 516 -12.82 27.12 -5.21
C PHE A 516 -11.50 27.92 -5.06
N LEU A 517 -10.74 27.66 -3.99
CA LEU A 517 -9.44 28.31 -3.79
C LEU A 517 -8.41 27.93 -4.85
N LEU A 518 -8.38 26.68 -5.31
CA LEU A 518 -7.50 26.27 -6.40
C LEU A 518 -7.82 26.98 -7.73
N MET A 519 -9.11 27.23 -8.00
CA MET A 519 -9.54 28.02 -9.15
C MET A 519 -9.09 29.49 -9.00
N LEU A 520 -9.31 30.09 -7.82
CA LEU A 520 -8.90 31.47 -7.54
C LEU A 520 -7.38 31.67 -7.69
N LEU A 521 -6.59 30.70 -7.28
CA LEU A 521 -5.13 30.68 -7.42
C LEU A 521 -4.65 30.23 -8.82
N ARG A 522 -5.58 29.97 -9.76
CA ARG A 522 -5.31 29.50 -11.13
C ARG A 522 -4.45 28.23 -11.20
N VAL A 523 -4.55 27.37 -10.18
CA VAL A 523 -3.85 26.07 -10.15
C VAL A 523 -4.55 25.04 -11.03
N ILE A 524 -5.89 25.10 -11.09
CA ILE A 524 -6.74 24.23 -11.91
C ILE A 524 -7.48 25.07 -12.94
N GLY A 525 -7.40 24.67 -14.23
CA GLY A 525 -8.11 25.29 -15.33
C GLY A 525 -9.37 24.51 -15.75
N GLU A 526 -10.11 25.03 -16.73
CA GLU A 526 -11.35 24.41 -17.25
C GLU A 526 -11.16 22.95 -17.70
N THR A 527 -10.04 22.64 -18.36
CA THR A 527 -9.74 21.30 -18.88
C THR A 527 -9.61 20.26 -17.78
N GLU A 528 -9.09 20.64 -16.62
CA GLU A 528 -8.92 19.76 -15.46
C GLU A 528 -10.22 19.63 -14.67
N LEU A 529 -11.02 20.71 -14.60
CA LEU A 529 -12.34 20.68 -13.96
C LEU A 529 -13.30 19.74 -14.70
N HIS A 530 -13.22 19.58 -16.01
CA HIS A 530 -14.01 18.60 -16.77
C HIS A 530 -13.70 17.15 -16.38
N GLU A 531 -12.52 16.86 -15.85
CA GLU A 531 -12.14 15.52 -15.39
C GLU A 531 -12.68 15.20 -13.98
N ILE A 532 -13.13 16.21 -13.21
CA ILE A 532 -13.64 16.06 -11.83
C ILE A 532 -15.15 15.84 -11.85
N PRO A 533 -15.69 14.90 -11.03
CA PRO A 533 -17.14 14.77 -10.85
C PRO A 533 -17.75 16.10 -10.38
N LEU A 534 -18.85 16.52 -11.01
CA LEU A 534 -19.50 17.82 -10.76
C LEU A 534 -18.67 19.05 -11.15
N GLY A 535 -17.56 18.87 -11.87
CA GLY A 535 -16.68 19.98 -12.30
C GLY A 535 -17.39 21.05 -13.14
N PHE A 536 -18.48 20.67 -13.85
CA PHE A 536 -19.29 21.61 -14.60
C PHE A 536 -19.91 22.72 -13.74
N LEU A 537 -20.25 22.42 -12.47
CA LEU A 537 -20.75 23.43 -11.53
C LEU A 537 -19.69 24.48 -11.19
N PHE A 538 -18.46 24.02 -11.00
CA PHE A 538 -17.32 24.90 -10.73
C PHE A 538 -16.96 25.75 -11.95
N ILE A 539 -17.06 25.19 -13.16
CA ILE A 539 -16.85 25.95 -14.41
C ILE A 539 -17.91 27.04 -14.55
N LEU A 540 -19.16 26.72 -14.28
CA LEU A 540 -20.26 27.67 -14.35
C LEU A 540 -20.11 28.80 -13.33
N LEU A 541 -19.73 28.47 -12.11
CA LEU A 541 -19.42 29.44 -11.06
C LEU A 541 -18.20 30.31 -11.45
N GLY A 542 -17.12 29.69 -11.93
CA GLY A 542 -15.88 30.37 -12.29
C GLY A 542 -16.09 31.37 -13.44
N ARG A 543 -16.89 31.02 -14.44
CA ARG A 543 -17.25 31.92 -15.54
C ARG A 543 -18.14 33.09 -15.07
N ASN A 544 -19.10 32.83 -14.21
CA ASN A 544 -19.97 33.88 -13.65
C ASN A 544 -19.23 34.90 -12.78
N ILE A 545 -18.15 34.48 -12.11
CA ILE A 545 -17.31 35.32 -11.24
C ILE A 545 -16.11 35.93 -12.01
N GLY A 546 -15.88 35.52 -13.28
CA GLY A 546 -14.77 36.02 -14.12
C GLY A 546 -13.39 35.49 -13.71
N ILE A 547 -13.32 34.32 -13.07
CA ILE A 547 -12.07 33.67 -12.65
C ILE A 547 -11.55 32.70 -13.72
N LEU A 548 -12.43 32.10 -14.52
CA LEU A 548 -12.15 31.21 -15.66
C LEU A 548 -12.45 31.86 -16.98
#